data_c3397bf6dedd6824667cde6ff5bda7f2
#
_entry.id   c3397bf6dedd6824667cde6ff5bda7f2
#
_cell.length_a   1.000
_cell.length_b   1.000
_cell.length_c   1.000
_cell.angle_alpha   90.00
_cell.angle_beta   90.00
_cell.angle_gamma   90.00
#
_symmetry.space_group_name_H-M   'P 1'
#
loop_
_entity.id
_entity.type
_entity.pdbx_description
1 polymer ?
#
loop_
_entity_poly.entity_id
_entity_poly.type
_entity_poly.pdbx_seq_one_letter_code
_entity_poly.pdbx_strand_id
1 'polypeptide(L)'
;KTFQQHYLLVYTLAYFADWLKGPYVYALYDSYGLTEDQIVMLFIIGFASSGISGPFVGSLADKIGRKKMALAYFLIYICSALCKPFQNYEILLLGRVLGGIGTSLLTTTFESWMVSEHQKHKYPQEMLDDTFSKATLLNSAAAIISGIIAQISVSYYGYLAPFMVALVPLIFGFVFCFWYWEQDSSTSEPQIGFQKGLG
;
A
#
# COMPACT_ATOMS: atom_id res chain seq x y z
N LYS A 1 13.76 -15.83 -11.20
CA LYS A 1 14.54 -14.68 -10.63
C LYS A 1 13.94 -13.34 -11.06
N THR A 2 13.62 -13.11 -12.34
CA THR A 2 13.04 -11.85 -12.83
C THR A 2 11.69 -11.53 -12.17
N PHE A 3 10.82 -12.50 -12.02
CA PHE A 3 9.53 -12.40 -11.35
C PHE A 3 9.64 -11.90 -9.90
N GLN A 4 10.54 -12.51 -9.09
CA GLN A 4 10.78 -12.05 -7.72
C GLN A 4 11.31 -10.61 -7.68
N GLN A 5 12.18 -10.23 -8.61
CA GLN A 5 12.74 -8.87 -8.67
C GLN A 5 11.65 -7.83 -8.97
N HIS A 6 10.73 -8.12 -9.89
CA HIS A 6 9.60 -7.24 -10.19
C HIS A 6 8.69 -7.04 -8.99
N TYR A 7 8.37 -8.12 -8.27
CA TYR A 7 7.59 -8.04 -7.05
C TYR A 7 8.30 -7.20 -5.98
N LEU A 8 9.55 -7.54 -5.66
CA LEU A 8 10.32 -6.86 -4.62
C LEU A 8 10.48 -5.37 -4.90
N LEU A 9 10.66 -4.99 -6.17
CA LEU A 9 10.74 -3.57 -6.54
C LEU A 9 9.45 -2.83 -6.25
N VAL A 10 8.31 -3.34 -6.73
CA VAL A 10 6.99 -2.69 -6.53
C VAL A 10 6.63 -2.66 -5.04
N TYR A 11 6.85 -3.75 -4.33
CA TYR A 11 6.66 -3.86 -2.89
C TYR A 11 7.49 -2.82 -2.13
N THR A 12 8.79 -2.73 -2.43
CA THR A 12 9.69 -1.77 -1.78
C THR A 12 9.28 -0.32 -2.04
N LEU A 13 8.91 0.03 -3.27
CA LEU A 13 8.43 1.37 -3.61
C LEU A 13 7.15 1.74 -2.86
N ALA A 14 6.22 0.79 -2.73
CA ALA A 14 4.97 0.98 -2.01
C ALA A 14 5.20 1.23 -0.51
N TYR A 15 5.97 0.38 0.14
CA TYR A 15 6.29 0.54 1.57
C TYR A 15 7.19 1.76 1.84
N PHE A 16 8.15 2.04 0.97
CA PHE A 16 8.97 3.24 1.07
C PHE A 16 8.14 4.52 1.07
N ALA A 17 7.16 4.61 0.16
CA ALA A 17 6.22 5.73 0.13
C ALA A 17 5.36 5.82 1.39
N ASP A 18 5.00 4.70 1.99
CA ASP A 18 4.23 4.66 3.24
C ASP A 18 5.06 5.14 4.43
N TRP A 19 6.28 4.64 4.58
CA TRP A 19 7.20 5.04 5.65
C TRP A 19 7.59 6.51 5.60
N LEU A 20 7.71 7.13 4.41
CA LEU A 20 8.00 8.56 4.26
C LEU A 20 6.98 9.45 4.95
N LYS A 21 5.72 9.06 4.95
CA LYS A 21 4.60 9.88 5.46
C LYS A 21 4.38 9.73 6.96
N GLY A 22 4.65 8.53 7.50
CA GLY A 22 4.27 8.15 8.86
C GLY A 22 4.69 9.12 9.95
N PRO A 23 5.97 9.46 10.08
CA PRO A 23 6.50 10.23 11.21
C PRO A 23 5.96 11.66 11.33
N TYR A 24 5.57 12.29 10.22
CA TYR A 24 5.27 13.72 10.18
C TYR A 24 3.78 14.07 10.03
N VAL A 25 2.89 13.09 10.05
CA VAL A 25 1.43 13.34 9.91
C VAL A 25 0.90 14.24 11.01
N TYR A 26 1.27 13.97 12.27
CA TYR A 26 0.85 14.79 13.41
C TYR A 26 1.38 16.21 13.29
N ALA A 27 2.70 16.36 13.09
CA ALA A 27 3.35 17.65 12.99
C ALA A 27 2.80 18.51 11.84
N LEU A 28 2.42 17.86 10.71
CA LEU A 28 1.77 18.56 9.61
C LEU A 28 0.42 19.16 10.05
N TYR A 29 -0.43 18.37 10.70
CA TYR A 29 -1.75 18.83 11.13
C TYR A 29 -1.66 19.91 12.21
N ASP A 30 -0.74 19.76 13.15
CA ASP A 30 -0.45 20.76 14.18
C ASP A 30 0.01 22.08 13.55
N SER A 31 0.90 22.02 12.54
CA SER A 31 1.36 23.20 11.79
C SER A 31 0.23 23.93 11.01
N TYR A 32 -0.88 23.26 10.75
CA TYR A 32 -2.08 23.86 10.15
C TYR A 32 -3.01 24.51 11.17
N GLY A 33 -2.67 24.44 12.47
CA GLY A 33 -3.45 25.03 13.54
C GLY A 33 -4.72 24.23 13.90
N LEU A 34 -4.74 22.92 13.57
CA LEU A 34 -5.82 22.03 13.99
C LEU A 34 -5.72 21.80 15.52
N THR A 35 -6.85 21.72 16.19
CA THR A 35 -6.91 21.35 17.60
C THR A 35 -6.53 19.89 17.81
N GLU A 36 -6.05 19.55 19.03
CA GLU A 36 -5.71 18.16 19.37
C GLU A 36 -6.86 17.20 19.11
N ASP A 37 -8.11 17.58 19.46
CA ASP A 37 -9.30 16.78 19.21
C ASP A 37 -9.53 16.51 17.71
N GLN A 38 -9.31 17.53 16.87
CA GLN A 38 -9.40 17.38 15.41
C GLN A 38 -8.33 16.43 14.87
N ILE A 39 -7.10 16.55 15.36
CA ILE A 39 -5.99 15.66 14.96
C ILE A 39 -6.30 14.22 15.37
N VAL A 40 -6.71 14.01 16.62
CA VAL A 40 -7.09 12.69 17.15
C VAL A 40 -8.20 12.08 16.31
N MET A 41 -9.24 12.87 15.97
CA MET A 41 -10.33 12.39 15.11
C MET A 41 -9.86 11.98 13.72
N LEU A 42 -8.94 12.73 13.11
CA LEU A 42 -8.33 12.35 11.83
C LEU A 42 -7.59 11.01 11.93
N PHE A 43 -6.89 10.74 13.02
CA PHE A 43 -6.22 9.45 13.23
C PHE A 43 -7.22 8.32 13.42
N ILE A 44 -8.25 8.52 14.26
CA ILE A 44 -9.33 7.53 14.50
C ILE A 44 -9.98 7.14 13.17
N ILE A 45 -10.37 8.11 12.36
CA ILE A 45 -11.04 7.87 11.08
C ILE A 45 -10.10 7.14 10.11
N GLY A 46 -8.81 7.49 10.07
CA GLY A 46 -7.84 6.78 9.24
C GLY A 46 -7.70 5.30 9.63
N PHE A 47 -7.57 5.00 10.93
CA PHE A 47 -7.49 3.63 11.42
C PHE A 47 -8.80 2.87 11.26
N ALA A 48 -9.94 3.51 11.55
CA ALA A 48 -11.26 2.91 11.36
C ALA A 48 -11.51 2.56 9.89
N SER A 49 -11.14 3.44 8.95
CA SER A 49 -11.24 3.19 7.51
C SER A 49 -10.40 1.98 7.09
N SER A 50 -9.18 1.84 7.64
CA SER A 50 -8.34 0.67 7.40
C SER A 50 -8.95 -0.60 7.98
N GLY A 51 -9.42 -0.57 9.22
CA GLY A 51 -10.04 -1.72 9.89
C GLY A 51 -11.32 -2.18 9.20
N ILE A 52 -12.16 -1.25 8.75
CA ILE A 52 -13.41 -1.56 8.05
C ILE A 52 -13.13 -2.11 6.64
N SER A 53 -12.20 -1.52 5.90
CA SER A 53 -11.92 -1.95 4.52
C SER A 53 -11.14 -3.26 4.46
N GLY A 54 -10.32 -3.59 5.46
CA GLY A 54 -9.46 -4.78 5.48
C GLY A 54 -10.17 -6.09 5.11
N PRO A 55 -11.27 -6.48 5.77
CA PRO A 55 -11.99 -7.72 5.45
C PRO A 55 -12.54 -7.78 4.01
N PHE A 56 -12.82 -6.62 3.41
CA PHE A 56 -13.39 -6.56 2.05
C PHE A 56 -12.32 -6.58 0.96
N VAL A 57 -11.11 -6.10 1.25
CA VAL A 57 -10.02 -5.99 0.26
C VAL A 57 -9.66 -7.37 -0.29
N GLY A 58 -9.55 -8.40 0.55
CA GLY A 58 -9.22 -9.76 0.11
C GLY A 58 -10.25 -10.32 -0.86
N SER A 59 -11.54 -10.28 -0.49
CA SER A 59 -12.62 -10.77 -1.32
C SER A 59 -12.81 -9.96 -2.62
N LEU A 60 -12.51 -8.66 -2.57
CA LEU A 60 -12.55 -7.79 -3.73
C LEU A 60 -11.36 -8.08 -4.67
N ALA A 61 -10.18 -8.36 -4.13
CA ALA A 61 -9.00 -8.75 -4.89
C ALA A 61 -9.23 -10.05 -5.68
N ASP A 62 -9.94 -11.00 -5.07
CA ASP A 62 -10.29 -12.27 -5.73
C ASP A 62 -11.30 -12.08 -6.87
N LYS A 63 -12.18 -11.08 -6.78
CA LYS A 63 -13.20 -10.79 -7.82
C LYS A 63 -12.67 -9.90 -8.96
N ILE A 64 -11.93 -8.86 -8.62
CA ILE A 64 -11.50 -7.82 -9.58
C ILE A 64 -10.14 -8.17 -10.17
N GLY A 65 -9.33 -8.94 -9.44
CA GLY A 65 -7.96 -9.29 -9.77
C GLY A 65 -6.94 -8.47 -8.96
N ARG A 66 -5.93 -9.14 -8.47
CA ARG A 66 -4.94 -8.58 -7.52
C ARG A 66 -4.08 -7.47 -8.13
N LYS A 67 -3.74 -7.57 -9.43
CA LYS A 67 -3.04 -6.48 -10.15
C LYS A 67 -3.85 -5.18 -10.13
N LYS A 68 -5.15 -5.26 -10.41
CA LYS A 68 -6.02 -4.06 -10.41
C LYS A 68 -6.11 -3.44 -9.03
N MET A 69 -6.13 -4.28 -7.99
CA MET A 69 -6.14 -3.81 -6.60
C MET A 69 -4.81 -3.15 -6.21
N ALA A 70 -3.67 -3.67 -6.70
CA ALA A 70 -2.37 -3.03 -6.51
C ALA A 70 -2.29 -1.67 -7.23
N LEU A 71 -2.83 -1.56 -8.43
CA LEU A 71 -2.94 -0.26 -9.13
C LEU A 71 -3.88 0.71 -8.39
N ALA A 72 -5.00 0.21 -7.86
CA ALA A 72 -5.91 1.00 -7.03
C ALA A 72 -5.22 1.53 -5.76
N TYR A 73 -4.36 0.73 -5.12
CA TYR A 73 -3.53 1.20 -4.01
C TYR A 73 -2.74 2.45 -4.36
N PHE A 74 -1.97 2.41 -5.46
CA PHE A 74 -1.15 3.56 -5.86
C PHE A 74 -1.99 4.81 -6.14
N LEU A 75 -3.11 4.66 -6.85
CA LEU A 75 -4.00 5.79 -7.14
C LEU A 75 -4.61 6.38 -5.88
N ILE A 76 -5.13 5.54 -4.99
CA ILE A 76 -5.73 5.97 -3.71
C ILE A 76 -4.70 6.68 -2.84
N TYR A 77 -3.46 6.15 -2.77
CA TYR A 77 -2.40 6.78 -1.99
C TYR A 77 -1.90 8.09 -2.59
N ILE A 78 -1.84 8.20 -3.92
CA ILE A 78 -1.55 9.47 -4.60
C ILE A 78 -2.65 10.49 -4.26
N CYS A 79 -3.93 10.13 -4.38
CA CYS A 79 -5.04 11.01 -4.01
C CYS A 79 -4.97 11.42 -2.53
N SER A 80 -4.69 10.48 -1.62
CA SER A 80 -4.50 10.77 -0.20
C SER A 80 -3.35 11.75 0.06
N ALA A 81 -2.23 11.61 -0.65
CA ALA A 81 -1.10 12.54 -0.54
C ALA A 81 -1.46 13.93 -1.09
N LEU A 82 -2.18 14.00 -2.19
CA LEU A 82 -2.64 15.25 -2.80
C LEU A 82 -3.70 16.01 -1.97
N CYS A 83 -4.34 15.36 -1.00
CA CYS A 83 -5.19 16.04 -0.02
C CYS A 83 -4.38 16.82 1.04
N LYS A 84 -3.10 16.50 1.25
CA LYS A 84 -2.30 17.07 2.34
C LYS A 84 -1.97 18.56 2.21
N PRO A 85 -1.75 19.14 1.01
CA PRO A 85 -1.50 20.56 0.86
C PRO A 85 -2.69 21.46 1.29
N PHE A 86 -3.89 20.92 1.31
CA PHE A 86 -5.08 21.69 1.64
C PHE A 86 -5.25 21.79 3.17
N GLN A 87 -5.28 23.01 3.68
CA GLN A 87 -5.48 23.30 5.11
C GLN A 87 -6.98 23.28 5.50
N ASN A 88 -7.77 22.47 4.82
CA ASN A 88 -9.19 22.31 5.08
C ASN A 88 -9.43 20.97 5.77
N TYR A 89 -10.09 21.00 6.92
CA TYR A 89 -10.32 19.81 7.75
C TYR A 89 -11.06 18.69 7.00
N GLU A 90 -12.08 19.02 6.21
CA GLU A 90 -12.88 18.03 5.47
C GLU A 90 -12.04 17.35 4.37
N ILE A 91 -11.17 18.10 3.69
CA ILE A 91 -10.26 17.54 2.68
C ILE A 91 -9.22 16.64 3.34
N LEU A 92 -8.70 17.05 4.50
CA LEU A 92 -7.76 16.24 5.28
C LEU A 92 -8.43 14.96 5.78
N LEU A 93 -9.71 15.03 6.19
CA LEU A 93 -10.51 13.89 6.59
C LEU A 93 -10.73 12.90 5.43
N LEU A 94 -11.07 13.39 4.24
CA LEU A 94 -11.12 12.57 3.02
C LEU A 94 -9.76 11.90 2.75
N GLY A 95 -8.66 12.66 2.86
CA GLY A 95 -7.31 12.13 2.72
C GLY A 95 -6.97 11.04 3.74
N ARG A 96 -7.53 11.10 4.96
CA ARG A 96 -7.36 10.05 5.99
C ARG A 96 -8.16 8.80 5.68
N VAL A 97 -9.40 8.95 5.20
CA VAL A 97 -10.22 7.81 4.72
C VAL A 97 -9.51 7.09 3.57
N LEU A 98 -9.08 7.83 2.55
CA LEU A 98 -8.32 7.26 1.42
C LEU A 98 -7.03 6.60 1.88
N GLY A 99 -6.29 7.23 2.80
CA GLY A 99 -5.08 6.66 3.36
C GLY A 99 -5.34 5.35 4.11
N GLY A 100 -6.41 5.26 4.89
CA GLY A 100 -6.81 4.04 5.60
C GLY A 100 -7.16 2.90 4.65
N ILE A 101 -7.96 3.16 3.61
CA ILE A 101 -8.27 2.19 2.55
C ILE A 101 -6.96 1.73 1.86
N GLY A 102 -6.09 2.69 1.54
CA GLY A 102 -4.79 2.39 0.93
C GLY A 102 -3.90 1.51 1.81
N THR A 103 -3.88 1.73 3.12
CA THR A 103 -3.14 0.86 4.07
C THR A 103 -3.64 -0.58 4.03
N SER A 104 -4.96 -0.79 3.99
CA SER A 104 -5.53 -2.14 3.85
C SER A 104 -5.15 -2.80 2.52
N LEU A 105 -5.14 -2.03 1.44
CA LEU A 105 -4.69 -2.51 0.13
C LEU A 105 -3.20 -2.88 0.15
N LEU A 106 -2.36 -2.07 0.80
CA LEU A 106 -0.93 -2.31 0.92
C LEU A 106 -0.63 -3.62 1.63
N THR A 107 -1.25 -3.85 2.78
CA THR A 107 -0.98 -5.03 3.61
C THR A 107 -1.55 -6.33 3.05
N THR A 108 -2.61 -6.27 2.26
CA THR A 108 -3.30 -7.48 1.78
C THR A 108 -2.97 -7.82 0.32
N THR A 109 -2.96 -6.81 -0.56
CA THR A 109 -2.94 -7.07 -2.01
C THR A 109 -1.58 -7.55 -2.51
N PHE A 110 -0.49 -6.96 -2.01
CA PHE A 110 0.85 -7.28 -2.49
C PHE A 110 1.26 -8.71 -2.14
N GLU A 111 1.03 -9.13 -0.90
CA GLU A 111 1.34 -10.49 -0.46
C GLU A 111 0.43 -11.51 -1.16
N SER A 112 -0.87 -11.24 -1.24
CA SER A 112 -1.81 -12.14 -1.92
C SER A 112 -1.52 -12.30 -3.40
N TRP A 113 -1.05 -11.23 -4.08
CA TRP A 113 -0.62 -11.31 -5.48
C TRP A 113 0.61 -12.23 -5.62
N MET A 114 1.61 -12.06 -4.75
CA MET A 114 2.81 -12.90 -4.78
C MET A 114 2.50 -14.38 -4.57
N VAL A 115 1.63 -14.69 -3.59
CA VAL A 115 1.21 -16.07 -3.31
C VAL A 115 0.47 -16.66 -4.51
N SER A 116 -0.45 -15.91 -5.11
CA SER A 116 -1.22 -16.36 -6.26
C SER A 116 -0.35 -16.68 -7.48
N GLU A 117 0.53 -15.75 -7.84
CA GLU A 117 1.42 -15.94 -8.97
C GLU A 117 2.43 -17.07 -8.72
N HIS A 118 2.89 -17.24 -7.48
CA HIS A 118 3.73 -18.36 -7.10
C HIS A 118 3.02 -19.71 -7.32
N GLN A 119 1.76 -19.82 -6.89
CA GLN A 119 0.93 -21.02 -7.06
C GLN A 119 0.62 -21.29 -8.54
N LYS A 120 0.28 -20.26 -9.31
CA LYS A 120 0.02 -20.34 -10.75
C LYS A 120 1.20 -20.94 -11.52
N HIS A 121 2.41 -20.52 -11.17
CA HIS A 121 3.63 -21.02 -11.82
C HIS A 121 4.19 -22.29 -11.19
N LYS A 122 3.57 -22.82 -10.13
CA LYS A 122 4.00 -24.05 -9.41
C LYS A 122 5.47 -24.01 -8.98
N TYR A 123 5.94 -22.83 -8.51
CA TYR A 123 7.30 -22.71 -8.01
C TYR A 123 7.48 -23.44 -6.67
N PRO A 124 8.72 -23.87 -6.33
CA PRO A 124 9.02 -24.50 -5.03
C PRO A 124 8.70 -23.56 -3.86
N GLN A 125 8.18 -24.09 -2.76
CA GLN A 125 7.83 -23.32 -1.56
C GLN A 125 9.01 -22.49 -1.02
N GLU A 126 10.22 -23.04 -1.07
CA GLU A 126 11.46 -22.37 -0.66
C GLU A 126 11.69 -21.02 -1.37
N MET A 127 11.23 -20.91 -2.61
CA MET A 127 11.32 -19.67 -3.37
C MET A 127 10.37 -18.60 -2.86
N LEU A 128 9.20 -18.98 -2.35
CA LEU A 128 8.25 -18.07 -1.71
C LEU A 128 8.80 -17.54 -0.39
N ASP A 129 9.32 -18.45 0.43
CA ASP A 129 9.91 -18.13 1.73
C ASP A 129 11.13 -17.19 1.58
N ASP A 130 12.00 -17.45 0.59
CA ASP A 130 13.11 -16.56 0.23
C ASP A 130 12.62 -15.17 -0.23
N THR A 131 11.54 -15.12 -1.00
CA THR A 131 10.96 -13.85 -1.45
C THR A 131 10.42 -13.03 -0.29
N PHE A 132 9.67 -13.63 0.63
CA PHE A 132 9.14 -12.92 1.80
C PHE A 132 10.25 -12.51 2.78
N SER A 133 11.28 -13.32 2.94
CA SER A 133 12.46 -12.95 3.72
C SER A 133 13.15 -11.71 3.15
N LYS A 134 13.33 -11.65 1.84
CA LYS A 134 13.89 -10.48 1.14
C LYS A 134 12.96 -9.27 1.23
N ALA A 135 11.65 -9.47 1.09
CA ALA A 135 10.66 -8.40 1.24
C ALA A 135 10.72 -7.76 2.63
N THR A 136 10.81 -8.57 3.68
CA THR A 136 10.94 -8.09 5.07
C THR A 136 12.22 -7.29 5.26
N LEU A 137 13.35 -7.78 4.73
CA LEU A 137 14.63 -7.07 4.81
C LEU A 137 14.55 -5.72 4.09
N LEU A 138 14.01 -5.70 2.87
CA LEU A 138 13.85 -4.48 2.08
C LEU A 138 12.88 -3.49 2.73
N ASN A 139 11.80 -3.98 3.35
CA ASN A 139 10.86 -3.14 4.09
C ASN A 139 11.54 -2.47 5.29
N SER A 140 12.36 -3.22 6.04
CA SER A 140 13.12 -2.68 7.18
C SER A 140 14.15 -1.64 6.73
N ALA A 141 14.87 -1.90 5.64
CA ALA A 141 15.80 -0.94 5.06
C ALA A 141 15.06 0.31 4.54
N ALA A 142 13.92 0.13 3.86
CA ALA A 142 13.07 1.21 3.39
C ALA A 142 12.59 2.09 4.55
N ALA A 143 12.20 1.52 5.68
CA ALA A 143 11.78 2.28 6.87
C ALA A 143 12.89 3.20 7.39
N ILE A 144 14.14 2.70 7.47
CA ILE A 144 15.29 3.48 7.94
C ILE A 144 15.62 4.61 6.95
N ILE A 145 15.74 4.27 5.67
CA ILE A 145 16.14 5.23 4.62
C ILE A 145 15.06 6.31 4.45
N SER A 146 13.78 5.92 4.46
CA SER A 146 12.67 6.86 4.35
C SER A 146 12.61 7.83 5.53
N GLY A 147 12.93 7.37 6.74
CA GLY A 147 13.01 8.24 7.92
C GLY A 147 14.08 9.31 7.76
N ILE A 148 15.25 8.97 7.25
CA ILE A 148 16.34 9.92 6.98
C ILE A 148 15.92 10.92 5.90
N ILE A 149 15.35 10.44 4.79
CA ILE A 149 14.90 11.30 3.68
C ILE A 149 13.76 12.21 4.13
N ALA A 150 12.82 11.70 4.92
CA ALA A 150 11.72 12.49 5.46
C ALA A 150 12.25 13.61 6.37
N GLN A 151 13.20 13.31 7.27
CA GLN A 151 13.83 14.32 8.13
C GLN A 151 14.54 15.40 7.32
N ILE A 152 15.33 15.02 6.32
CA ILE A 152 16.01 15.97 5.44
C ILE A 152 14.99 16.85 4.71
N SER A 153 13.94 16.24 4.16
CA SER A 153 12.88 16.94 3.43
C SER A 153 12.18 17.98 4.32
N VAL A 154 11.88 17.61 5.57
CA VAL A 154 11.27 18.53 6.54
C VAL A 154 12.19 19.68 6.88
N SER A 155 13.48 19.43 7.07
CA SER A 155 14.45 20.46 7.44
C SER A 155 14.59 21.57 6.37
N TYR A 156 14.41 21.24 5.09
CA TYR A 156 14.54 22.20 3.99
C TYR A 156 13.19 22.76 3.49
N TYR A 157 12.12 21.99 3.54
CA TYR A 157 10.85 22.30 2.85
C TYR A 157 9.61 22.21 3.74
N GLY A 158 9.79 21.94 5.05
CA GLY A 158 8.70 21.87 6.02
C GLY A 158 7.93 20.53 6.00
N TYR A 159 6.94 20.42 6.91
CA TYR A 159 6.25 19.15 7.20
C TYR A 159 5.45 18.55 6.06
N LEU A 160 5.12 19.33 5.02
CA LEU A 160 4.44 18.85 3.82
C LEU A 160 5.36 18.04 2.90
N ALA A 161 6.67 18.34 2.92
CA ALA A 161 7.64 17.82 1.97
C ALA A 161 7.69 16.27 1.90
N PRO A 162 7.69 15.49 2.99
CA PRO A 162 7.70 14.03 2.91
C PRO A 162 6.51 13.45 2.14
N PHE A 163 5.34 14.09 2.21
CA PHE A 163 4.14 13.66 1.49
C PHE A 163 4.27 13.90 -0.02
N MET A 164 4.91 15.00 -0.40
CA MET A 164 5.17 15.30 -1.82
C MET A 164 6.28 14.43 -2.38
N VAL A 165 7.35 14.18 -1.61
CA VAL A 165 8.41 13.24 -1.99
C VAL A 165 7.86 11.81 -2.16
N ALA A 166 6.89 11.39 -1.34
CA ALA A 166 6.24 10.09 -1.46
C ALA A 166 5.50 9.88 -2.79
N LEU A 167 5.10 10.94 -3.49
CA LEU A 167 4.50 10.83 -4.82
C LEU A 167 5.45 10.19 -5.84
N VAL A 168 6.75 10.44 -5.71
CA VAL A 168 7.75 9.87 -6.64
C VAL A 168 7.72 8.35 -6.65
N PRO A 169 7.98 7.64 -5.54
CA PRO A 169 7.90 6.19 -5.52
C PRO A 169 6.50 5.64 -5.80
N LEU A 170 5.43 6.37 -5.47
CA LEU A 170 4.06 5.95 -5.81
C LEU A 170 3.81 5.97 -7.31
N ILE A 171 4.22 7.01 -8.02
CA ILE A 171 4.08 7.11 -9.48
C ILE A 171 4.94 6.06 -10.18
N PHE A 172 6.21 5.91 -9.76
CA PHE A 172 7.08 4.87 -10.31
C PHE A 172 6.52 3.46 -10.06
N GLY A 173 6.04 3.18 -8.85
CA GLY A 173 5.42 1.91 -8.50
C GLY A 173 4.17 1.63 -9.32
N PHE A 174 3.31 2.63 -9.53
CA PHE A 174 2.14 2.53 -10.40
C PHE A 174 2.52 2.16 -11.84
N VAL A 175 3.43 2.93 -12.44
CA VAL A 175 3.87 2.72 -13.84
C VAL A 175 4.50 1.34 -13.98
N PHE A 176 5.39 0.96 -13.06
CA PHE A 176 6.05 -0.34 -13.11
C PHE A 176 5.06 -1.49 -12.91
N CYS A 177 4.15 -1.39 -11.95
CA CYS A 177 3.09 -2.38 -11.74
C CYS A 177 2.19 -2.51 -12.98
N PHE A 178 1.85 -1.40 -13.62
CA PHE A 178 1.01 -1.39 -14.82
C PHE A 178 1.66 -2.17 -15.98
N TRP A 179 2.95 -1.96 -16.21
CA TRP A 179 3.67 -2.56 -17.35
C TRP A 179 4.17 -3.98 -17.10
N TYR A 180 4.61 -4.32 -15.89
CA TYR A 180 5.34 -5.55 -15.61
C TYR A 180 4.57 -6.60 -14.82
N TRP A 181 3.49 -6.23 -14.13
CA TRP A 181 2.68 -7.22 -13.43
C TRP A 181 1.65 -7.85 -14.36
N GLU A 182 1.51 -9.17 -14.29
CA GLU A 182 0.50 -9.88 -15.04
C GLU A 182 -0.88 -9.78 -14.38
N GLN A 183 -1.93 -9.80 -15.18
CA GLN A 183 -3.30 -9.87 -14.70
C GLN A 183 -3.58 -11.30 -14.22
N ASP A 184 -4.11 -11.44 -13.00
CA ASP A 184 -4.61 -12.73 -12.51
C ASP A 184 -5.74 -13.25 -13.42
N SER A 185 -5.58 -14.48 -13.91
CA SER A 185 -6.61 -15.18 -14.68
C SER A 185 -7.65 -15.90 -13.80
N SER A 186 -7.66 -15.63 -12.50
CA SER A 186 -8.50 -16.32 -11.51
C SER A 186 -9.99 -15.95 -11.54
N THR A 187 -10.45 -15.20 -12.52
CA THR A 187 -11.86 -14.81 -12.64
C THR A 187 -12.75 -15.85 -13.37
N SER A 188 -12.30 -17.07 -13.62
CA SER A 188 -13.05 -17.98 -14.51
C SER A 188 -13.06 -19.46 -14.16
N GLU A 189 -12.84 -19.87 -12.91
CA GLU A 189 -13.22 -21.25 -12.55
C GLU A 189 -14.10 -21.26 -11.30
N PRO A 190 -15.40 -21.61 -11.42
CA PRO A 190 -16.18 -21.98 -10.26
C PRO A 190 -15.56 -23.27 -9.69
N GLN A 191 -15.23 -23.28 -8.41
CA GLN A 191 -14.85 -24.51 -7.69
C GLN A 191 -16.04 -25.50 -7.69
N ILE A 192 -16.18 -26.21 -8.78
CA ILE A 192 -17.04 -27.43 -8.86
C ILE A 192 -16.13 -28.62 -8.60
N GLY A 193 -16.02 -29.02 -7.34
CA GLY A 193 -15.17 -30.17 -7.03
C GLY A 193 -15.15 -30.62 -5.60
N PHE A 194 -16.26 -30.47 -4.86
CA PHE A 194 -16.40 -31.16 -3.57
C PHE A 194 -17.70 -31.96 -3.52
N GLN A 195 -17.82 -32.96 -4.40
CA GLN A 195 -18.77 -34.07 -4.23
C GLN A 195 -18.45 -35.19 -5.23
N LYS A 196 -17.63 -36.15 -4.79
CA LYS A 196 -17.73 -37.55 -5.18
C LYS A 196 -16.71 -38.36 -4.37
N GLY A 197 -17.19 -38.93 -3.31
CA GLY A 197 -16.41 -39.82 -2.47
C GLY A 197 -17.20 -40.41 -1.31
N LEU A 198 -18.43 -40.79 -1.55
CA LEU A 198 -19.19 -41.72 -0.70
C LEU A 198 -20.07 -42.57 -1.63
N GLY A 199 -19.58 -43.76 -1.95
CA GLY A 199 -20.24 -44.82 -2.61
C GLY A 199 -19.41 -46.07 -2.49
#